data_991cecb47fe29d19e68cb2a46b1b774c
#
_entry.id   991cecb47fe29d19e68cb2a46b1b774c
#
_cell.length_a   1.000
_cell.length_b   1.000
_cell.length_c   1.000
_cell.angle_alpha   90.00
_cell.angle_beta   90.00
_cell.angle_gamma   90.00
#
_symmetry.space_group_name_H-M   'P 1'
#
loop_
_entity.id
_entity.type
_entity.pdbx_description
1 polymer ?
#
loop_
_entity_poly.entity_id
_entity_poly.type
_entity_poly.pdbx_seq_one_letter_code
_entity_poly.pdbx_strand_id
1 'polypeptide(L)'
;MDLIYEKPDWQTPAGRLLDLLATKLPGDPPMTILVFGSAPLQLLVDSTFLSQDVDIIGGDNLQSLARDLFIPLATGDLTLQVCDRLTFRTALGWEDRAYREVRQGHLFVFPHPWDILVAKLGRLEEKDLEAYRLVIGKTGHPTASEFKAHLQLAVDLYRPNFDEEHGADYTTQTAALWREIFGTSIDVRAEIIRPALERRKAHYDAGAGDPRWKERLRHLGN
;
A
#
# COMPACT_ATOMS: atom_id res chain seq x y z
N MET A 1 7.12 -9.33 12.79
CA MET A 1 7.22 -7.85 12.74
C MET A 1 6.14 -7.34 13.67
N ASP A 2 6.50 -6.88 14.84
CA ASP A 2 5.51 -6.36 15.80
C ASP A 2 4.87 -5.14 15.16
N LEU A 3 3.53 -5.11 15.16
CA LEU A 3 2.76 -4.00 14.64
C LEU A 3 3.11 -2.77 15.50
N ILE A 4 3.89 -1.85 14.97
CA ILE A 4 4.29 -0.58 15.60
C ILE A 4 3.09 0.37 15.69
N TYR A 5 2.00 0.02 15.00
CA TYR A 5 0.84 0.89 14.80
C TYR A 5 -0.33 0.47 15.67
N GLU A 6 -0.98 1.45 16.25
CA GLU A 6 -2.22 1.28 17.01
C GLU A 6 -3.36 0.78 16.10
N LYS A 7 -4.49 0.42 16.73
CA LYS A 7 -5.72 0.12 15.99
C LYS A 7 -6.15 1.34 15.18
N PRO A 8 -6.85 1.16 14.03
CA PRO A 8 -7.33 2.27 13.25
C PRO A 8 -8.19 3.24 14.08
N ASP A 9 -7.90 4.51 14.00
CA ASP A 9 -8.73 5.55 14.62
C ASP A 9 -9.92 5.89 13.71
N TRP A 10 -11.05 5.27 13.99
CA TRP A 10 -12.31 5.50 13.27
C TRP A 10 -12.94 6.87 13.54
N GLN A 11 -12.41 7.68 14.49
CA GLN A 11 -12.88 9.04 14.73
C GLN A 11 -12.27 10.06 13.77
N THR A 12 -11.24 9.66 13.02
CA THR A 12 -10.66 10.50 11.95
C THR A 12 -11.69 10.77 10.86
N PRO A 13 -11.52 11.85 10.04
CA PRO A 13 -12.38 12.08 8.89
C PRO A 13 -12.49 10.87 7.95
N ALA A 14 -11.37 10.23 7.59
CA ALA A 14 -11.38 9.02 6.76
C ALA A 14 -12.10 7.86 7.46
N GLY A 15 -11.86 7.65 8.75
CA GLY A 15 -12.53 6.61 9.54
C GLY A 15 -14.06 6.80 9.56
N ARG A 16 -14.54 8.02 9.80
CA ARG A 16 -15.98 8.33 9.77
C ARG A 16 -16.61 8.11 8.39
N LEU A 17 -15.88 8.45 7.32
CA LEU A 17 -16.36 8.24 5.96
C LEU A 17 -16.47 6.75 5.63
N LEU A 18 -15.49 5.94 6.06
CA LEU A 18 -15.53 4.48 5.92
C LEU A 18 -16.63 3.84 6.79
N ASP A 19 -16.88 4.34 7.99
CA ASP A 19 -17.97 3.87 8.85
C ASP A 19 -19.35 4.20 8.24
N LEU A 20 -19.48 5.40 7.65
CA LEU A 20 -20.66 5.77 6.87
C LEU A 20 -20.86 4.84 5.66
N LEU A 21 -19.80 4.50 4.94
CA LEU A 21 -19.87 3.49 3.86
C LEU A 21 -20.36 2.16 4.42
N ALA A 22 -19.76 1.66 5.50
CA ALA A 22 -20.15 0.38 6.10
C ALA A 22 -21.64 0.30 6.45
N THR A 23 -22.24 1.41 6.89
CA THR A 23 -23.69 1.47 7.20
C THR A 23 -24.58 1.43 5.96
N LYS A 24 -24.03 1.76 4.79
CA LYS A 24 -24.75 1.79 3.50
C LYS A 24 -24.61 0.49 2.70
N LEU A 25 -23.62 -0.32 3.02
CA LEU A 25 -23.38 -1.59 2.34
C LEU A 25 -24.50 -2.60 2.68
N PRO A 26 -24.90 -3.46 1.71
CA PRO A 26 -25.83 -4.55 1.99
C PRO A 26 -25.17 -5.54 2.97
N GLY A 27 -25.90 -5.96 4.00
CA GLY A 27 -25.35 -6.85 5.03
C GLY A 27 -24.99 -8.26 4.53
N ASP A 28 -25.55 -8.70 3.40
CA ASP A 28 -25.32 -10.02 2.81
C ASP A 28 -25.21 -9.91 1.27
N PRO A 29 -24.16 -10.45 0.65
CA PRO A 29 -22.98 -11.06 1.29
C PRO A 29 -22.03 -10.03 1.92
N PRO A 30 -21.25 -10.42 2.95
CA PRO A 30 -20.19 -9.59 3.50
C PRO A 30 -19.19 -9.16 2.43
N MET A 31 -18.78 -7.90 2.44
CA MET A 31 -17.79 -7.38 1.48
C MET A 31 -16.41 -7.26 2.12
N THR A 32 -15.38 -7.43 1.31
CA THR A 32 -14.01 -7.07 1.67
C THR A 32 -13.65 -5.78 0.95
N ILE A 33 -13.18 -4.79 1.70
CA ILE A 33 -12.84 -3.46 1.24
C ILE A 33 -11.38 -3.19 1.57
N LEU A 34 -10.55 -3.07 0.55
CA LEU A 34 -9.18 -2.60 0.69
C LEU A 34 -9.20 -1.08 0.71
N VAL A 35 -8.63 -0.48 1.75
CA VAL A 35 -8.42 0.97 1.87
C VAL A 35 -6.96 1.26 1.65
N PHE A 36 -6.61 2.14 0.71
CA PHE A 36 -5.22 2.46 0.38
C PHE A 36 -5.03 3.97 0.18
N GLY A 37 -3.97 4.41 -0.52
CA GLY A 37 -3.66 5.83 -0.64
C GLY A 37 -3.18 6.44 0.68
N SER A 38 -3.66 7.63 1.01
CA SER A 38 -3.26 8.36 2.22
C SER A 38 -4.14 8.06 3.45
N ALA A 39 -5.36 7.58 3.25
CA ALA A 39 -6.31 7.33 4.33
C ALA A 39 -5.80 6.35 5.40
N PRO A 40 -5.14 5.21 5.08
CA PRO A 40 -4.57 4.33 6.10
C PRO A 40 -3.54 5.04 6.99
N LEU A 41 -2.79 6.00 6.46
CA LEU A 41 -1.81 6.76 7.27
C LEU A 41 -2.52 7.66 8.29
N GLN A 42 -3.68 8.24 7.93
CA GLN A 42 -4.51 8.99 8.86
C GLN A 42 -5.07 8.10 9.98
N LEU A 43 -5.52 6.89 9.64
CA LEU A 43 -6.12 5.99 10.61
C LEU A 43 -5.10 5.31 11.53
N LEU A 44 -3.89 4.98 11.01
CA LEU A 44 -2.94 4.10 11.68
C LEU A 44 -1.71 4.82 12.23
N VAL A 45 -1.39 6.04 11.74
CA VAL A 45 -0.13 6.71 12.07
C VAL A 45 -0.37 8.08 12.71
N ASP A 46 -1.17 8.93 12.07
CA ASP A 46 -1.42 10.28 12.55
C ASP A 46 -2.78 10.81 12.10
N SER A 47 -3.71 10.96 13.03
CA SER A 47 -5.07 11.45 12.78
C SER A 47 -5.13 12.85 12.17
N THR A 48 -4.04 13.63 12.25
CA THR A 48 -3.95 14.97 11.63
C THR A 48 -3.49 14.95 10.19
N PHE A 49 -3.05 13.81 9.65
CA PHE A 49 -2.65 13.66 8.26
C PHE A 49 -3.88 13.62 7.35
N LEU A 50 -4.22 14.74 6.76
CA LEU A 50 -5.43 14.86 5.94
C LEU A 50 -5.20 14.34 4.52
N SER A 51 -6.13 13.51 4.04
CA SER A 51 -6.31 13.16 2.63
C SER A 51 -7.49 13.96 2.07
N GLN A 52 -7.50 14.22 0.78
CA GLN A 52 -8.65 14.82 0.07
C GLN A 52 -9.66 13.76 -0.37
N ASP A 53 -9.21 12.53 -0.47
CA ASP A 53 -9.98 11.35 -0.88
C ASP A 53 -9.61 10.12 -0.03
N VAL A 54 -10.52 9.17 -0.02
CA VAL A 54 -10.30 7.83 0.55
C VAL A 54 -10.37 6.83 -0.59
N ASP A 55 -9.21 6.34 -1.00
CA ASP A 55 -9.09 5.35 -2.07
C ASP A 55 -9.49 3.97 -1.58
N ILE A 56 -10.44 3.32 -2.26
CA ILE A 56 -10.92 1.99 -1.91
C ILE A 56 -11.01 1.06 -3.11
N ILE A 57 -10.80 -0.22 -2.86
CA ILE A 57 -11.04 -1.31 -3.82
C ILE A 57 -12.01 -2.30 -3.16
N GLY A 58 -13.02 -2.74 -3.90
CA GLY A 58 -14.01 -3.71 -3.43
C GLY A 58 -14.78 -4.37 -4.56
N GLY A 59 -15.97 -4.93 -4.25
CA GLY A 59 -16.83 -5.59 -5.23
C GLY A 59 -17.50 -4.61 -6.21
N ASP A 60 -18.08 -5.15 -7.28
CA ASP A 60 -18.59 -4.40 -8.45
C ASP A 60 -19.65 -3.34 -8.13
N ASN A 61 -20.39 -3.48 -7.04
CA ASN A 61 -21.46 -2.54 -6.65
C ASN A 61 -20.95 -1.35 -5.82
N LEU A 62 -19.66 -1.33 -5.45
CA LEU A 62 -19.11 -0.35 -4.51
C LEU A 62 -19.14 1.07 -5.10
N GLN A 63 -18.90 1.21 -6.40
CA GLN A 63 -18.84 2.50 -7.07
C GLN A 63 -20.16 3.28 -7.01
N SER A 64 -21.29 2.62 -7.15
CA SER A 64 -22.61 3.26 -7.06
C SER A 64 -22.93 3.71 -5.63
N LEU A 65 -22.53 2.92 -4.64
CA LEU A 65 -22.76 3.22 -3.22
C LEU A 65 -21.84 4.33 -2.69
N ALA A 66 -20.61 4.43 -3.23
CA ALA A 66 -19.62 5.40 -2.81
C ALA A 66 -19.83 6.80 -3.41
N ARG A 67 -20.51 6.88 -4.57
CA ARG A 67 -20.64 8.12 -5.36
C ARG A 67 -21.14 9.33 -4.58
N ASP A 68 -22.06 9.12 -3.65
CA ASP A 68 -22.75 10.20 -2.92
C ASP A 68 -22.26 10.34 -1.47
N LEU A 69 -21.16 9.63 -1.12
CA LEU A 69 -20.61 9.68 0.22
C LEU A 69 -19.48 10.69 0.30
N PHE A 70 -19.64 11.65 1.19
CA PHE A 70 -18.63 12.66 1.50
C PHE A 70 -18.77 13.16 2.95
N ILE A 71 -17.69 13.74 3.47
CA ILE A 71 -17.69 14.46 4.75
C ILE A 71 -17.16 15.88 4.49
N PRO A 72 -17.90 16.92 4.87
CA PRO A 72 -17.42 18.29 4.76
C PRO A 72 -16.20 18.53 5.65
N LEU A 73 -15.17 19.13 5.09
CA LEU A 73 -13.97 19.58 5.80
C LEU A 73 -13.83 21.09 5.65
N ALA A 74 -12.98 21.71 6.48
CA ALA A 74 -12.70 23.15 6.38
C ALA A 74 -12.07 23.56 5.03
N THR A 75 -11.40 22.64 4.36
CA THR A 75 -10.67 22.86 3.10
C THR A 75 -11.35 22.23 1.88
N GLY A 76 -12.59 21.78 2.01
CA GLY A 76 -13.33 21.08 0.96
C GLY A 76 -14.01 19.82 1.50
N ASP A 77 -14.43 18.95 0.59
CA ASP A 77 -15.09 17.69 0.93
C ASP A 77 -14.09 16.53 0.87
N LEU A 78 -14.13 15.63 1.86
CA LEU A 78 -13.50 14.33 1.79
C LEU A 78 -14.45 13.35 1.12
N THR A 79 -14.02 12.72 0.02
CA THR A 79 -14.84 11.82 -0.80
C THR A 79 -14.27 10.41 -0.85
N LEU A 80 -15.12 9.44 -1.21
CA LEU A 80 -14.69 8.07 -1.52
C LEU A 80 -14.37 7.96 -3.01
N GLN A 81 -13.19 7.42 -3.32
CA GLN A 81 -12.78 7.08 -4.67
C GLN A 81 -12.67 5.55 -4.81
N VAL A 82 -13.52 4.96 -5.64
CA VAL A 82 -13.44 3.52 -5.96
C VAL A 82 -12.46 3.34 -7.10
N CYS A 83 -11.42 2.57 -6.85
CA CYS A 83 -10.31 2.36 -7.77
C CYS A 83 -10.29 0.92 -8.30
N ASP A 84 -9.58 0.74 -9.42
CA ASP A 84 -9.26 -0.57 -9.97
C ASP A 84 -8.23 -1.31 -9.09
N ARG A 85 -8.26 -2.64 -9.12
CA ARG A 85 -7.33 -3.50 -8.38
C ARG A 85 -5.87 -3.27 -8.76
N LEU A 86 -5.61 -2.83 -9.99
CA LEU A 86 -4.25 -2.55 -10.47
C LEU A 86 -3.69 -1.21 -9.97
N THR A 87 -4.52 -0.37 -9.37
CA THR A 87 -4.10 0.93 -8.85
C THR A 87 -3.18 0.81 -7.63
N PHE A 88 -3.40 -0.20 -6.78
CA PHE A 88 -2.56 -0.42 -5.61
C PHE A 88 -1.44 -1.41 -5.90
N ARG A 89 -0.23 -0.91 -6.10
CA ARG A 89 0.98 -1.68 -6.39
C ARG A 89 2.00 -1.50 -5.28
N THR A 90 2.39 -2.59 -4.63
CA THR A 90 3.27 -2.57 -3.47
C THR A 90 4.14 -3.83 -3.35
N ALA A 91 4.73 -4.05 -2.19
CA ALA A 91 5.63 -5.16 -1.92
C ALA A 91 4.86 -6.50 -1.84
N LEU A 92 5.48 -7.56 -2.35
CA LEU A 92 4.93 -8.92 -2.29
C LEU A 92 4.63 -9.33 -0.83
N GLY A 93 3.51 -10.00 -0.62
CA GLY A 93 3.05 -10.44 0.69
C GLY A 93 2.50 -9.30 1.57
N TRP A 94 2.10 -8.19 0.99
CA TRP A 94 1.48 -7.07 1.73
C TRP A 94 0.21 -7.50 2.47
N GLU A 95 -0.53 -8.46 1.93
CA GLU A 95 -1.75 -8.99 2.53
C GLU A 95 -1.51 -9.59 3.92
N ASP A 96 -0.34 -10.24 4.11
CA ASP A 96 0.03 -10.86 5.40
C ASP A 96 0.40 -9.80 6.45
N ARG A 97 0.78 -8.60 6.01
CA ARG A 97 1.14 -7.46 6.87
C ARG A 97 -0.01 -6.51 7.12
N ALA A 98 -1.10 -6.64 6.36
CA ALA A 98 -2.24 -5.74 6.44
C ALA A 98 -2.98 -5.88 7.77
N TYR A 99 -3.41 -4.75 8.33
CA TYR A 99 -4.37 -4.73 9.42
C TYR A 99 -5.77 -5.04 8.88
N ARG A 100 -6.54 -5.81 9.64
CA ARG A 100 -7.90 -6.22 9.26
C ARG A 100 -8.85 -5.97 10.40
N GLU A 101 -9.98 -5.35 10.09
CA GLU A 101 -11.05 -5.11 11.06
C GLU A 101 -12.42 -5.32 10.44
N VAL A 102 -13.33 -5.96 11.18
CA VAL A 102 -14.72 -6.12 10.77
C VAL A 102 -15.55 -4.96 11.33
N ARG A 103 -16.24 -4.24 10.44
CA ARG A 103 -17.17 -3.15 10.79
C ARG A 103 -18.50 -3.38 10.09
N GLN A 104 -19.60 -3.34 10.84
CA GLN A 104 -20.94 -3.57 10.32
C GLN A 104 -21.08 -4.85 9.46
N GLY A 105 -20.32 -5.90 9.80
CA GLY A 105 -20.31 -7.17 9.07
C GLY A 105 -19.38 -7.21 7.85
N HIS A 106 -18.73 -6.11 7.46
CA HIS A 106 -17.80 -6.03 6.33
C HIS A 106 -16.34 -6.02 6.80
N LEU A 107 -15.44 -6.62 6.01
CA LEU A 107 -14.01 -6.69 6.30
C LEU A 107 -13.28 -5.51 5.67
N PHE A 108 -12.73 -4.63 6.49
CA PHE A 108 -11.82 -3.58 6.05
C PHE A 108 -10.37 -4.04 6.16
N VAL A 109 -9.59 -3.82 5.11
CA VAL A 109 -8.19 -4.21 5.00
C VAL A 109 -7.36 -2.96 4.78
N PHE A 110 -6.42 -2.71 5.68
CA PHE A 110 -5.51 -1.56 5.64
C PHE A 110 -4.09 -2.08 5.45
N PRO A 111 -3.43 -1.81 4.31
CA PRO A 111 -2.04 -2.17 4.12
C PRO A 111 -1.15 -1.56 5.20
N HIS A 112 -0.07 -2.26 5.53
CA HIS A 112 0.94 -1.72 6.44
C HIS A 112 1.47 -0.38 5.89
N PRO A 113 1.73 0.64 6.72
CA PRO A 113 2.22 1.94 6.26
C PRO A 113 3.43 1.89 5.32
N TRP A 114 4.35 0.94 5.52
CA TRP A 114 5.47 0.78 4.59
C TRP A 114 5.02 0.31 3.19
N ASP A 115 3.96 -0.48 3.11
CA ASP A 115 3.37 -0.90 1.83
C ASP A 115 2.68 0.28 1.13
N ILE A 116 2.08 1.20 1.90
CA ILE A 116 1.58 2.47 1.38
C ILE A 116 2.73 3.34 0.86
N LEU A 117 3.85 3.43 1.58
CA LEU A 117 5.02 4.17 1.13
C LEU A 117 5.58 3.60 -0.19
N VAL A 118 5.65 2.27 -0.33
CA VAL A 118 6.06 1.63 -1.60
C VAL A 118 5.11 2.01 -2.75
N ALA A 119 3.80 1.99 -2.52
CA ALA A 119 2.83 2.37 -3.56
C ALA A 119 2.97 3.84 -3.98
N LYS A 120 3.31 4.75 -3.04
CA LYS A 120 3.56 6.17 -3.31
C LYS A 120 4.86 6.44 -4.09
N LEU A 121 5.81 5.51 -4.06
CA LEU A 121 7.07 5.65 -4.79
C LEU A 121 6.87 5.77 -6.30
N GLY A 122 5.82 5.16 -6.86
CA GLY A 122 5.52 5.21 -8.30
C GLY A 122 5.31 6.63 -8.84
N ARG A 123 4.84 7.57 -8.02
CA ARG A 123 4.60 8.97 -8.38
C ARG A 123 5.63 9.90 -7.77
N LEU A 124 5.91 9.75 -6.48
CA LEU A 124 6.88 10.49 -5.65
C LEU A 124 6.72 12.03 -5.78
N GLU A 125 5.51 12.53 -5.69
CA GLU A 125 5.22 13.96 -5.58
C GLU A 125 5.49 14.49 -4.16
N GLU A 126 5.46 15.82 -3.95
CA GLU A 126 5.73 16.42 -2.63
C GLU A 126 4.81 15.87 -1.52
N LYS A 127 3.52 15.69 -1.80
CA LYS A 127 2.58 15.06 -0.85
C LYS A 127 2.94 13.61 -0.52
N ASP A 128 3.63 12.91 -1.42
CA ASP A 128 4.12 11.56 -1.17
C ASP A 128 5.35 11.59 -0.27
N LEU A 129 6.26 12.55 -0.48
CA LEU A 129 7.40 12.80 0.43
C LEU A 129 6.94 13.19 1.83
N GLU A 130 5.86 13.95 1.97
CA GLU A 130 5.23 14.25 3.26
C GLU A 130 4.78 12.97 3.98
N ALA A 131 4.23 11.98 3.27
CA ALA A 131 3.85 10.69 3.85
C ALA A 131 5.07 9.93 4.40
N TYR A 132 6.22 9.95 3.70
CA TYR A 132 7.47 9.37 4.22
C TYR A 132 7.94 10.10 5.48
N ARG A 133 7.98 11.45 5.45
CA ARG A 133 8.39 12.26 6.61
C ARG A 133 7.47 12.00 7.81
N LEU A 134 6.16 11.87 7.58
CA LEU A 134 5.18 11.55 8.61
C LEU A 134 5.48 10.21 9.26
N VAL A 135 5.51 9.12 8.47
CA VAL A 135 5.67 7.76 8.98
C VAL A 135 6.99 7.65 9.74
N ILE A 136 8.09 8.11 9.16
CA ILE A 136 9.42 8.05 9.77
C ILE A 136 9.50 8.96 11.02
N GLY A 137 8.95 10.17 10.95
CA GLY A 137 8.96 11.11 12.05
C GLY A 137 8.17 10.65 13.27
N LYS A 138 7.04 9.95 13.06
CA LYS A 138 6.20 9.43 14.14
C LYS A 138 6.72 8.13 14.75
N THR A 139 7.33 7.27 13.95
CA THR A 139 7.68 5.91 14.37
C THR A 139 9.18 5.67 14.49
N GLY A 140 10.02 6.54 13.94
CA GLY A 140 11.45 6.29 13.73
C GLY A 140 11.74 5.24 12.64
N HIS A 141 10.70 4.72 11.98
CA HIS A 141 10.80 3.64 11.01
C HIS A 141 9.96 3.93 9.74
N PRO A 142 10.35 3.40 8.56
CA PRO A 142 11.52 2.56 8.36
C PRO A 142 12.83 3.37 8.38
N THR A 143 13.88 2.78 8.93
CA THR A 143 15.26 3.22 8.64
C THR A 143 15.58 2.95 7.17
N ALA A 144 16.64 3.57 6.64
CA ALA A 144 17.09 3.32 5.26
C ALA A 144 17.35 1.83 4.99
N SER A 145 17.92 1.10 5.94
CA SER A 145 18.19 -0.34 5.82
C SER A 145 16.91 -1.18 5.79
N GLU A 146 15.94 -0.87 6.64
CA GLU A 146 14.65 -1.56 6.68
C GLU A 146 13.85 -1.30 5.42
N PHE A 147 13.80 -0.05 4.95
CA PHE A 147 13.08 0.28 3.72
C PHE A 147 13.74 -0.33 2.49
N LYS A 148 15.07 -0.39 2.44
CA LYS A 148 15.80 -1.13 1.39
C LYS A 148 15.40 -2.60 1.35
N ALA A 149 15.35 -3.26 2.50
CA ALA A 149 14.91 -4.66 2.59
C ALA A 149 13.44 -4.83 2.15
N HIS A 150 12.58 -3.88 2.50
CA HIS A 150 11.17 -3.87 2.09
C HIS A 150 11.02 -3.68 0.58
N LEU A 151 11.77 -2.76 -0.04
CA LEU A 151 11.79 -2.56 -1.50
C LEU A 151 12.28 -3.80 -2.27
N GLN A 152 13.13 -4.63 -1.68
CA GLN A 152 13.53 -5.90 -2.28
C GLN A 152 12.35 -6.89 -2.41
N LEU A 153 11.28 -6.75 -1.59
CA LEU A 153 10.03 -7.49 -1.79
C LEU A 153 9.19 -6.91 -2.93
N ALA A 154 9.41 -5.65 -3.28
CA ALA A 154 8.73 -4.94 -4.37
C ALA A 154 9.54 -4.94 -5.69
N VAL A 155 10.49 -5.86 -5.86
CA VAL A 155 11.44 -5.86 -7.00
C VAL A 155 10.75 -5.89 -8.38
N ASP A 156 9.53 -6.41 -8.46
CA ASP A 156 8.78 -6.47 -9.71
C ASP A 156 8.39 -5.08 -10.23
N LEU A 157 8.31 -4.07 -9.36
CA LEU A 157 8.05 -2.69 -9.75
C LEU A 157 9.22 -2.05 -10.54
N TYR A 158 10.42 -2.62 -10.45
CA TYR A 158 11.61 -2.14 -11.15
C TYR A 158 11.80 -2.77 -12.55
N ARG A 159 10.81 -3.48 -13.08
CA ARG A 159 10.89 -4.04 -14.45
C ARG A 159 10.77 -2.91 -15.47
N PRO A 160 11.62 -2.87 -16.52
CA PRO A 160 11.66 -1.78 -17.48
C PRO A 160 10.31 -1.51 -18.18
N ASN A 161 9.51 -2.55 -18.43
CA ASN A 161 8.27 -2.46 -19.19
C ASN A 161 7.01 -2.45 -18.30
N PHE A 162 7.19 -2.31 -16.99
CA PHE A 162 6.05 -2.37 -16.08
C PHE A 162 5.17 -1.11 -16.14
N ASP A 163 5.75 0.01 -16.57
CA ASP A 163 5.13 1.33 -16.53
C ASP A 163 5.19 2.12 -17.82
N GLU A 164 5.28 1.48 -18.99
CA GLU A 164 5.18 2.19 -20.28
C GLU A 164 3.89 3.03 -20.38
N GLU A 165 2.81 2.59 -19.73
CA GLU A 165 1.53 3.32 -19.68
C GLU A 165 1.49 4.44 -18.63
N HIS A 166 2.33 4.40 -17.58
CA HIS A 166 2.24 5.31 -16.42
C HIS A 166 3.49 6.16 -16.19
N GLY A 167 4.55 5.94 -16.95
CA GLY A 167 5.76 6.75 -16.93
C GLY A 167 6.57 6.71 -15.62
N ALA A 168 6.31 5.75 -14.73
CA ALA A 168 6.99 5.67 -13.43
C ALA A 168 8.37 5.02 -13.57
N ASP A 169 9.42 5.80 -13.37
CA ASP A 169 10.79 5.28 -13.23
C ASP A 169 11.14 5.03 -11.76
N TYR A 170 10.75 3.85 -11.27
CA TYR A 170 11.03 3.45 -9.87
C TYR A 170 12.50 3.52 -9.50
N THR A 171 13.43 3.30 -10.45
CA THR A 171 14.86 3.37 -10.19
C THR A 171 15.28 4.81 -9.87
N THR A 172 14.90 5.75 -10.73
CA THR A 172 15.19 7.18 -10.54
C THR A 172 14.47 7.73 -9.31
N GLN A 173 13.21 7.36 -9.10
CA GLN A 173 12.43 7.81 -7.95
C GLN A 173 12.98 7.27 -6.63
N THR A 174 13.41 6.02 -6.56
CA THR A 174 14.08 5.47 -5.37
C THR A 174 15.39 6.23 -5.08
N ALA A 175 16.18 6.53 -6.08
CA ALA A 175 17.43 7.30 -5.89
C ALA A 175 17.13 8.74 -5.42
N ALA A 176 16.05 9.36 -5.90
CA ALA A 176 15.60 10.66 -5.42
C ALA A 176 15.12 10.58 -3.96
N LEU A 177 14.27 9.61 -3.63
CA LEU A 177 13.79 9.38 -2.27
C LEU A 177 14.93 9.22 -1.27
N TRP A 178 15.98 8.46 -1.62
CA TRP A 178 17.13 8.27 -0.73
C TRP A 178 17.83 9.58 -0.37
N ARG A 179 17.99 10.47 -1.33
CA ARG A 179 18.60 11.79 -1.11
C ARG A 179 17.70 12.69 -0.26
N GLU A 180 16.39 12.73 -0.56
CA GLU A 180 15.43 13.63 0.09
C GLU A 180 15.07 13.21 1.52
N ILE A 181 14.94 11.90 1.75
CA ILE A 181 14.42 11.37 3.02
C ILE A 181 15.54 10.84 3.92
N PHE A 182 16.50 10.11 3.36
CA PHE A 182 17.56 9.47 4.15
C PHE A 182 18.90 10.24 4.10
N GLY A 183 19.01 11.31 3.30
CA GLY A 183 20.21 12.15 3.20
C GLY A 183 21.44 11.43 2.63
N THR A 184 21.25 10.30 1.94
CA THR A 184 22.32 9.47 1.38
C THR A 184 22.01 9.09 -0.07
N SER A 185 22.99 8.51 -0.77
CA SER A 185 22.78 7.91 -2.10
C SER A 185 22.61 6.40 -1.99
N ILE A 186 21.93 5.79 -2.97
CA ILE A 186 21.75 4.34 -3.10
C ILE A 186 22.04 3.92 -4.54
N ASP A 187 22.75 2.80 -4.71
CA ASP A 187 22.78 2.08 -5.98
C ASP A 187 21.62 1.08 -6.02
N VAL A 188 20.50 1.53 -6.62
CA VAL A 188 19.25 0.74 -6.68
C VAL A 188 19.46 -0.64 -7.32
N ARG A 189 20.31 -0.71 -8.37
CA ARG A 189 20.59 -1.98 -9.05
C ARG A 189 21.39 -2.94 -8.18
N ALA A 190 22.45 -2.43 -7.54
CA ALA A 190 23.32 -3.25 -6.70
C ALA A 190 22.72 -3.60 -5.35
N GLU A 191 21.94 -2.69 -4.75
CA GLU A 191 21.48 -2.83 -3.37
C GLU A 191 20.02 -3.32 -3.22
N ILE A 192 19.18 -3.14 -4.26
CA ILE A 192 17.78 -3.57 -4.22
C ILE A 192 17.54 -4.67 -5.25
N ILE A 193 17.76 -4.41 -6.52
CA ILE A 193 17.33 -5.31 -7.59
C ILE A 193 18.13 -6.61 -7.59
N ARG A 194 19.45 -6.53 -7.64
CA ARG A 194 20.31 -7.73 -7.72
C ARG A 194 20.12 -8.67 -6.52
N PRO A 195 20.18 -8.21 -5.25
CA PRO A 195 20.01 -9.11 -4.11
C PRO A 195 18.62 -9.76 -4.08
N ALA A 196 17.56 -9.05 -4.52
CA ALA A 196 16.22 -9.59 -4.59
C ALA A 196 16.09 -10.71 -5.64
N LEU A 197 16.67 -10.50 -6.83
CA LEU A 197 16.65 -11.50 -7.90
C LEU A 197 17.51 -12.72 -7.55
N GLU A 198 18.66 -12.52 -6.92
CA GLU A 198 19.52 -13.63 -6.43
C GLU A 198 18.79 -14.49 -5.41
N ARG A 199 18.10 -13.91 -4.43
CA ARG A 199 17.28 -14.66 -3.47
C ARG A 199 16.14 -15.41 -4.14
N ARG A 200 15.46 -14.77 -5.10
CA ARG A 200 14.36 -15.40 -5.86
C ARG A 200 14.88 -16.59 -6.65
N LYS A 201 16.04 -16.46 -7.31
CA LYS A 201 16.69 -17.56 -8.03
C LYS A 201 17.08 -18.69 -7.08
N ALA A 202 17.74 -18.39 -5.96
CA ALA A 202 18.12 -19.39 -4.98
C ALA A 202 16.91 -20.15 -4.42
N HIS A 203 15.82 -19.45 -4.16
CA HIS A 203 14.55 -20.07 -3.74
C HIS A 203 13.96 -20.97 -4.81
N TYR A 204 13.98 -20.52 -6.09
CA TYR A 204 13.52 -21.33 -7.22
C TYR A 204 14.39 -22.59 -7.39
N ASP A 205 15.72 -22.43 -7.38
CA ASP A 205 16.66 -23.53 -7.53
C ASP A 205 16.50 -24.57 -6.40
N ALA A 206 16.29 -24.12 -5.16
CA ALA A 206 16.03 -25.00 -4.01
C ALA A 206 14.69 -25.75 -4.13
N GLY A 207 13.66 -25.12 -4.74
CA GLY A 207 12.34 -25.72 -4.96
C GLY A 207 12.26 -26.61 -6.20
N ALA A 208 13.20 -26.51 -7.14
CA ALA A 208 13.15 -27.24 -8.40
C ALA A 208 13.17 -28.77 -8.24
N GLY A 209 13.69 -29.28 -7.12
CA GLY A 209 13.69 -30.70 -6.75
C GLY A 209 12.40 -31.18 -6.05
N ASP A 210 11.50 -30.28 -5.64
CA ASP A 210 10.25 -30.65 -4.96
C ASP A 210 9.14 -30.93 -5.99
N PRO A 211 8.58 -32.15 -6.03
CA PRO A 211 7.47 -32.48 -6.96
C PRO A 211 6.25 -31.56 -6.81
N ARG A 212 6.01 -31.04 -5.61
CA ARG A 212 4.90 -30.11 -5.31
C ARG A 212 5.11 -28.73 -5.91
N TRP A 213 6.35 -28.34 -6.26
CA TRP A 213 6.68 -27.09 -6.87
C TRP A 213 6.03 -26.90 -8.25
N LYS A 214 5.98 -27.97 -9.06
CA LYS A 214 5.31 -27.96 -10.37
C LYS A 214 3.80 -27.76 -10.26
N GLU A 215 3.20 -28.25 -9.18
CA GLU A 215 1.77 -28.07 -8.90
C GLU A 215 1.48 -26.64 -8.44
N ARG A 216 2.32 -26.06 -7.58
CA ARG A 216 2.22 -24.66 -7.18
C ARG A 216 2.38 -23.69 -8.35
N LEU A 217 3.30 -23.94 -9.29
CA LEU A 217 3.47 -23.13 -10.49
C LEU A 217 2.24 -23.17 -11.41
N ARG A 218 1.51 -24.28 -11.50
CA ARG A 218 0.27 -24.35 -12.27
C ARG A 218 -0.85 -23.49 -11.71
N HIS A 219 -0.88 -23.30 -10.40
CA HIS A 219 -1.88 -22.45 -9.73
C HIS A 219 -1.54 -20.95 -9.78
N LEU A 220 -0.28 -20.59 -10.09
CA LEU A 220 0.15 -19.19 -10.26
C LEU A 220 0.02 -18.69 -11.72
N GLY A 221 -0.29 -19.58 -12.66
CA GLY A 221 -0.40 -19.29 -14.09
C GLY A 221 -1.83 -19.24 -14.65
N ASN A 222 -2.84 -19.22 -13.78
CA ASN A 222 -4.25 -19.03 -14.12
C ASN A 222 -4.73 -17.70 -13.41
#